data_c25647b59697fb7c3dc17e8f265d3458
#
_entry.id   c25647b59697fb7c3dc17e8f265d3458
#
_cell.length_a   1.000
_cell.length_b   1.000
_cell.length_c   1.000
_cell.angle_alpha   90.00
_cell.angle_beta   90.00
_cell.angle_gamma   90.00
#
_symmetry.space_group_name_H-M   'P 1'
#
loop_
_entity.id
_entity.type
_entity.pdbx_description
1 polymer ?
#
loop_
_entity_poly.entity_id
_entity_poly.type
_entity_poly.pdbx_seq_one_letter_code
_entity_poly.pdbx_strand_id
1 'polypeptide(L)'
;MVEVVTIERPKRWDARFSEDMNGAEVDRILALEPFCHMDRDRFPQTLSLAGIIANDTRVVRYQDGDIVMREGDYGNSAFLVISGQVRVLLPPGLPETMLGRAPSARKSLFQAVAQLWRNPVYPEVRTTFSAARDGGTASRGDSTQQARIFLQDVSKVFDNYRTATLGPADMFGEIAALGRTQRTATVISDGPSELLEIRWQGLRDIRRRVDDFRKQVDRLYRERSLASHLQAMPMFNHLGPDAINRIVDETLFETYGDFDWYTQYQRHREESFNRRLAEEPVIVAEGDYSDGLLLVRAGFTRVSLAVNNGHRTIRYIGRGAVFGMAEIIHNWRRGRKDRGGGDGLEQGRPTTLRSTLRALGYVDILRVPTAMIEELVLPTLSEQELALYGRLDGDEVESMKGGDHGWWENPMIDPGMLEFLVEHRFINGTATMLMDLDRCVRCDECVLACARAHDNNPRFNRHGPRHDHYMVANACMHCMDPVCMIGCPTGAIHRASPSGQVIINDLTCIGCATCANSCPYDNIRMVEVRDGNGAFIRDTVTNAPIAKATKCDLCLDQPGGPSCERACPRDALKRVDMQDLTDLGRWLGR
;
A
#
# COMPACT_ATOMS: atom_id res chain seq x y z
N MET A 1 -9.76 -38.80 -7.99
CA MET A 1 -10.40 -37.55 -7.58
C MET A 1 -9.70 -37.14 -6.30
N VAL A 2 -8.88 -36.08 -6.35
CA VAL A 2 -8.25 -35.50 -5.15
C VAL A 2 -9.35 -34.69 -4.46
N GLU A 3 -9.73 -35.12 -3.28
CA GLU A 3 -10.71 -34.44 -2.43
C GLU A 3 -10.14 -33.05 -2.12
N VAL A 4 -10.75 -32.00 -2.68
CA VAL A 4 -10.42 -30.63 -2.36
C VAL A 4 -10.94 -30.37 -0.97
N VAL A 5 -10.08 -30.46 0.03
CA VAL A 5 -10.38 -30.05 1.39
C VAL A 5 -10.57 -28.53 1.36
N THR A 6 -11.82 -28.09 1.35
CA THR A 6 -12.19 -26.70 1.59
C THR A 6 -11.87 -26.39 3.06
N ILE A 7 -10.73 -25.77 3.28
CA ILE A 7 -10.39 -25.23 4.61
C ILE A 7 -11.25 -23.99 4.81
N GLU A 8 -12.13 -24.02 5.81
CA GLU A 8 -12.86 -22.83 6.23
C GLU A 8 -11.85 -21.71 6.56
N ARG A 9 -12.12 -20.53 6.04
CA ARG A 9 -11.29 -19.35 6.28
C ARG A 9 -11.21 -19.11 7.78
N PRO A 10 -10.00 -19.04 8.41
CA PRO A 10 -9.90 -18.66 9.80
C PRO A 10 -10.61 -17.31 9.98
N LYS A 11 -11.54 -17.23 10.91
CA LYS A 11 -12.16 -15.97 11.29
C LYS A 11 -11.06 -15.08 11.87
N ARG A 12 -11.20 -13.76 11.77
CA ARG A 12 -10.25 -12.78 12.33
C ARG A 12 -9.85 -13.12 13.75
N TRP A 13 -10.80 -13.66 14.54
CA TRP A 13 -10.65 -14.01 15.94
C TRP A 13 -9.90 -15.32 16.20
N ASP A 14 -9.65 -16.12 15.17
CA ASP A 14 -8.92 -17.39 15.28
C ASP A 14 -7.39 -17.16 15.24
N ALA A 15 -6.94 -15.94 14.90
CA ALA A 15 -5.53 -15.56 14.78
C ALA A 15 -5.23 -14.34 15.65
N ARG A 16 -5.18 -14.54 16.97
CA ARG A 16 -4.80 -13.49 17.92
C ARG A 16 -3.40 -12.96 17.64
N PHE A 17 -3.18 -11.68 17.91
CA PHE A 17 -1.87 -11.06 17.77
C PHE A 17 -0.88 -11.56 18.84
N SER A 18 -1.38 -11.82 20.05
CA SER A 18 -0.65 -12.48 21.12
C SER A 18 -1.59 -13.33 21.95
N GLU A 19 -1.11 -14.49 22.41
CA GLU A 19 -1.84 -15.34 23.34
C GLU A 19 -1.81 -14.79 24.78
N ASP A 20 -0.87 -13.87 25.08
CA ASP A 20 -0.73 -13.25 26.42
C ASP A 20 -1.84 -12.26 26.75
N MET A 21 -2.65 -11.84 25.76
CA MET A 21 -3.80 -10.95 25.93
C MET A 21 -4.99 -11.70 26.54
N ASN A 22 -4.85 -12.09 27.81
CA ASN A 22 -5.93 -12.72 28.59
C ASN A 22 -6.94 -11.67 29.10
N GLY A 23 -8.03 -12.13 29.73
CA GLY A 23 -9.11 -11.24 30.19
C GLY A 23 -8.63 -10.15 31.15
N ALA A 24 -7.75 -10.47 32.10
CA ALA A 24 -7.21 -9.51 33.06
C ALA A 24 -6.34 -8.43 32.36
N GLU A 25 -5.55 -8.82 31.38
CA GLU A 25 -4.74 -7.88 30.59
C GLU A 25 -5.63 -6.99 29.72
N VAL A 26 -6.67 -7.54 29.09
CA VAL A 26 -7.66 -6.77 28.34
C VAL A 26 -8.35 -5.74 29.23
N ASP A 27 -8.79 -6.12 30.44
CA ASP A 27 -9.43 -5.21 31.39
C ASP A 27 -8.46 -4.11 31.84
N ARG A 28 -7.18 -4.44 32.06
CA ARG A 28 -6.12 -3.47 32.36
C ARG A 28 -6.00 -2.43 31.23
N ILE A 29 -5.91 -2.86 29.99
CA ILE A 29 -5.78 -1.98 28.84
C ILE A 29 -7.03 -1.11 28.65
N LEU A 30 -8.22 -1.69 28.82
CA LEU A 30 -9.49 -0.96 28.71
C LEU A 30 -9.67 0.14 29.78
N ALA A 31 -8.92 0.07 30.89
CA ALA A 31 -8.90 1.09 31.93
C ALA A 31 -7.94 2.25 31.63
N LEU A 32 -7.09 2.13 30.60
CA LEU A 32 -6.12 3.16 30.22
C LEU A 32 -6.69 4.12 29.18
N GLU A 33 -6.13 5.33 29.12
CA GLU A 33 -6.39 6.25 28.01
C GLU A 33 -5.75 5.73 26.71
N PRO A 34 -6.42 5.87 25.56
CA PRO A 34 -7.72 6.54 25.35
C PRO A 34 -8.94 5.62 25.52
N PHE A 35 -8.77 4.33 25.84
CA PHE A 35 -9.83 3.31 25.76
C PHE A 35 -10.90 3.46 26.85
N CYS A 36 -10.54 3.97 28.01
CA CYS A 36 -11.47 4.13 29.15
C CYS A 36 -12.61 5.11 28.86
N HIS A 37 -12.42 6.04 27.92
CA HIS A 37 -13.42 7.04 27.53
C HIS A 37 -14.23 6.64 26.29
N MET A 38 -13.93 5.49 25.69
CA MET A 38 -14.62 5.04 24.48
C MET A 38 -15.99 4.47 24.80
N ASP A 39 -17.00 4.97 24.11
CA ASP A 39 -18.36 4.45 24.18
C ASP A 39 -18.41 3.03 23.59
N ARG A 40 -18.65 2.04 24.46
CA ARG A 40 -18.67 0.62 24.12
C ARG A 40 -19.89 0.23 23.28
N ASP A 41 -20.98 1.00 23.37
CA ASP A 41 -22.23 0.72 22.64
C ASP A 41 -22.10 1.00 21.13
N ARG A 42 -21.07 1.76 20.72
CA ARG A 42 -20.74 1.96 19.31
C ARG A 42 -20.12 0.73 18.64
N PHE A 43 -19.76 -0.28 19.40
CA PHE A 43 -19.16 -1.51 18.91
C PHE A 43 -20.20 -2.63 18.85
N PRO A 44 -20.43 -3.27 17.68
CA PRO A 44 -21.35 -4.40 17.60
C PRO A 44 -20.84 -5.57 18.45
N GLN A 45 -21.74 -6.41 18.95
CA GLN A 45 -21.38 -7.58 19.77
C GLN A 45 -20.37 -8.51 19.08
N THR A 46 -20.46 -8.62 17.76
CA THR A 46 -19.53 -9.43 16.94
C THR A 46 -18.14 -8.79 16.77
N LEU A 47 -17.96 -7.53 17.17
CA LEU A 47 -16.72 -6.79 17.08
C LEU A 47 -16.61 -5.79 18.24
N SER A 48 -16.71 -6.29 19.47
CA SER A 48 -16.63 -5.46 20.69
C SER A 48 -15.24 -4.84 20.86
N LEU A 49 -15.14 -3.70 21.55
CA LEU A 49 -13.85 -3.06 21.87
C LEU A 49 -12.92 -4.02 22.62
N ALA A 50 -13.44 -4.75 23.61
CA ALA A 50 -12.70 -5.79 24.33
C ALA A 50 -12.18 -6.88 23.40
N GLY A 51 -13.00 -7.32 22.43
CA GLY A 51 -12.60 -8.28 21.42
C GLY A 51 -11.50 -7.74 20.50
N ILE A 52 -11.55 -6.46 20.10
CA ILE A 52 -10.48 -5.81 19.31
C ILE A 52 -9.18 -5.79 20.12
N ILE A 53 -9.22 -5.37 21.38
CA ILE A 53 -8.04 -5.36 22.26
C ILE A 53 -7.48 -6.76 22.43
N ALA A 54 -8.32 -7.76 22.72
CA ALA A 54 -7.88 -9.15 22.91
C ALA A 54 -7.20 -9.75 21.67
N ASN A 55 -7.66 -9.39 20.47
CA ASN A 55 -7.22 -10.03 19.24
C ASN A 55 -6.15 -9.26 18.46
N ASP A 56 -6.23 -7.93 18.47
CA ASP A 56 -5.47 -7.09 17.57
C ASP A 56 -4.38 -6.29 18.30
N THR A 57 -4.17 -6.57 19.59
CA THR A 57 -3.11 -5.91 20.36
C THR A 57 -2.18 -6.91 21.03
N ARG A 58 -1.00 -6.44 21.41
CA ARG A 58 -0.07 -7.12 22.31
C ARG A 58 0.71 -6.11 23.15
N VAL A 59 1.08 -6.51 24.35
CA VAL A 59 1.97 -5.73 25.20
C VAL A 59 3.42 -6.15 24.95
N VAL A 60 4.28 -5.17 24.68
CA VAL A 60 5.71 -5.39 24.41
C VAL A 60 6.53 -4.56 25.39
N ARG A 61 7.54 -5.17 25.99
CA ARG A 61 8.47 -4.49 26.93
C ARG A 61 9.80 -4.27 26.26
N TYR A 62 10.31 -3.05 26.37
CA TYR A 62 11.59 -2.61 25.83
C TYR A 62 12.51 -2.18 26.95
N GLN A 63 13.81 -2.37 26.74
CA GLN A 63 14.87 -1.89 27.62
C GLN A 63 15.41 -0.56 27.10
N ASP A 64 16.22 0.11 27.92
CA ASP A 64 16.92 1.32 27.48
C ASP A 64 17.73 1.08 26.21
N GLY A 65 17.57 1.94 25.21
CA GLY A 65 18.27 1.85 23.93
C GLY A 65 17.69 0.86 22.91
N ASP A 66 16.66 0.10 23.27
CA ASP A 66 15.98 -0.77 22.29
C ASP A 66 15.33 0.07 21.20
N ILE A 67 15.56 -0.29 19.93
CA ILE A 67 14.84 0.32 18.81
C ILE A 67 13.46 -0.30 18.70
N VAL A 68 12.42 0.53 18.89
CA VAL A 68 11.01 0.12 18.79
C VAL A 68 10.57 0.05 17.32
N MET A 69 10.93 1.05 16.53
CA MET A 69 10.69 1.05 15.08
C MET A 69 11.77 1.84 14.35
N ARG A 70 12.01 1.49 13.09
CA ARG A 70 13.04 2.13 12.25
C ARG A 70 12.40 2.91 11.11
N GLU A 71 12.92 4.11 10.85
CA GLU A 71 12.58 4.87 9.66
C GLU A 71 12.79 4.03 8.39
N GLY A 72 11.88 4.14 7.42
CA GLY A 72 11.93 3.41 6.15
C GLY A 72 11.43 1.96 6.20
N ASP A 73 11.22 1.36 7.38
CA ASP A 73 10.58 0.05 7.48
C ASP A 73 9.08 0.14 7.22
N TYR A 74 8.50 -0.86 6.57
CA TYR A 74 7.04 -0.93 6.42
C TYR A 74 6.39 -1.41 7.72
N GLY A 75 5.47 -0.61 8.26
CA GLY A 75 4.80 -0.90 9.52
C GLY A 75 3.32 -1.21 9.35
N ASN A 76 2.86 -2.28 10.01
CA ASN A 76 1.46 -2.71 10.02
C ASN A 76 0.78 -2.51 11.38
N SER A 77 1.44 -1.82 12.31
CA SER A 77 0.96 -1.57 13.67
C SER A 77 1.29 -0.16 14.12
N ALA A 78 0.48 0.36 15.06
CA ALA A 78 0.77 1.55 15.84
C ALA A 78 1.13 1.14 17.27
N PHE A 79 1.76 2.04 18.01
CA PHE A 79 2.16 1.83 19.41
C PHE A 79 1.55 2.90 20.29
N LEU A 80 1.05 2.48 21.46
CA LEU A 80 0.61 3.34 22.56
C LEU A 80 1.55 3.13 23.73
N VAL A 81 2.09 4.19 24.31
CA VAL A 81 2.95 4.10 25.49
C VAL A 81 2.08 3.83 26.71
N ILE A 82 2.26 2.67 27.36
CA ILE A 82 1.58 2.31 28.63
C ILE A 82 2.35 2.88 29.81
N SER A 83 3.68 2.67 29.81
CA SER A 83 4.57 3.18 30.84
C SER A 83 5.98 3.39 30.32
N GLY A 84 6.78 4.23 30.99
CA GLY A 84 8.11 4.63 30.52
C GLY A 84 8.05 5.74 29.47
N GLN A 85 9.13 5.89 28.72
CA GLN A 85 9.28 6.92 27.70
C GLN A 85 9.99 6.38 26.45
N VAL A 86 9.66 6.95 25.31
CA VAL A 86 10.38 6.68 24.05
C VAL A 86 10.78 8.00 23.39
N ARG A 87 11.86 7.98 22.63
CA ARG A 87 12.34 9.14 21.83
C ARG A 87 12.17 8.87 20.35
N VAL A 88 11.56 9.83 19.69
CA VAL A 88 11.42 9.89 18.24
C VAL A 88 12.58 10.69 17.68
N LEU A 89 13.38 10.09 16.80
CA LEU A 89 14.44 10.80 16.08
C LEU A 89 13.84 11.59 14.92
N LEU A 90 14.09 12.89 14.92
CA LEU A 90 13.64 13.78 13.86
C LEU A 90 14.68 13.83 12.73
N PRO A 91 14.27 14.15 11.47
CA PRO A 91 15.20 14.24 10.36
C PRO A 91 16.36 15.21 10.61
N PRO A 92 17.60 14.90 10.13
CA PRO A 92 18.00 13.68 9.42
C PRO A 92 18.08 12.46 10.35
N GLY A 93 17.54 11.32 9.87
CA GLY A 93 17.51 10.07 10.61
C GLY A 93 18.88 9.40 10.76
N LEU A 94 18.92 8.24 11.43
CA LEU A 94 20.13 7.45 11.61
C LEU A 94 20.64 6.87 10.27
N PRO A 95 21.97 6.75 10.08
CA PRO A 95 22.53 6.00 8.96
C PRO A 95 22.02 4.55 8.91
N GLU A 96 21.85 3.99 7.73
CA GLU A 96 21.31 2.62 7.54
C GLU A 96 22.13 1.54 8.27
N THR A 97 23.44 1.75 8.38
CA THR A 97 24.33 0.86 9.11
C THR A 97 24.03 0.81 10.60
N MET A 98 23.64 1.95 11.20
CA MET A 98 23.21 2.01 12.60
C MET A 98 21.82 1.43 12.83
N LEU A 99 20.98 1.41 11.79
CA LEU A 99 19.67 0.77 11.82
C LEU A 99 19.74 -0.77 11.65
N GLY A 100 20.96 -1.33 11.61
CA GLY A 100 21.16 -2.77 11.46
C GLY A 100 20.69 -3.34 10.12
N ARG A 101 20.58 -2.51 9.10
CA ARG A 101 20.21 -2.96 7.76
C ARG A 101 21.44 -3.50 7.05
N ALA A 102 21.47 -4.82 6.88
CA ALA A 102 22.36 -5.43 5.91
C ALA A 102 21.73 -5.27 4.52
N PRO A 103 22.48 -4.85 3.49
CA PRO A 103 21.98 -4.89 2.12
C PRO A 103 21.54 -6.32 1.82
N SER A 104 20.32 -6.49 1.26
CA SER A 104 19.84 -7.81 0.84
C SER A 104 20.89 -8.43 -0.09
N ALA A 105 21.46 -9.57 0.32
CA ALA A 105 22.52 -10.22 -0.45
C ALA A 105 21.97 -10.69 -1.79
N ARG A 106 22.20 -9.90 -2.84
CA ARG A 106 21.92 -10.33 -4.22
C ARG A 106 22.99 -11.34 -4.62
N LYS A 107 22.56 -12.41 -5.27
CA LYS A 107 23.48 -13.39 -5.86
C LYS A 107 24.41 -12.69 -6.85
N SER A 108 25.69 -13.03 -6.83
CA SER A 108 26.60 -12.62 -7.90
C SER A 108 26.20 -13.30 -9.22
N LEU A 109 26.63 -12.76 -10.35
CA LEU A 109 26.38 -13.39 -11.66
C LEU A 109 26.86 -14.85 -11.68
N PHE A 110 28.03 -15.14 -11.08
CA PHE A 110 28.56 -16.52 -10.98
C PHE A 110 27.66 -17.42 -10.13
N GLN A 111 27.12 -16.94 -9.02
CA GLN A 111 26.19 -17.69 -8.19
C GLN A 111 24.86 -17.96 -8.91
N ALA A 112 24.34 -16.97 -9.65
CA ALA A 112 23.13 -17.12 -10.43
C ALA A 112 23.30 -18.13 -11.57
N VAL A 113 24.46 -18.13 -12.23
CA VAL A 113 24.81 -19.13 -13.26
C VAL A 113 25.01 -20.50 -12.63
N ALA A 114 25.75 -20.61 -11.51
CA ALA A 114 25.97 -21.88 -10.81
C ALA A 114 24.67 -22.52 -10.30
N GLN A 115 23.65 -21.73 -10.01
CA GLN A 115 22.33 -22.22 -9.61
C GLN A 115 21.70 -23.12 -10.68
N LEU A 116 21.91 -22.84 -11.97
CA LEU A 116 21.34 -23.64 -13.06
C LEU A 116 21.71 -25.12 -12.99
N TRP A 117 22.90 -25.44 -12.45
CA TRP A 117 23.35 -26.84 -12.27
C TRP A 117 23.07 -27.41 -10.88
N ARG A 118 22.68 -26.57 -9.92
CA ARG A 118 22.36 -26.96 -8.54
C ARG A 118 20.88 -27.08 -8.26
N ASN A 119 20.04 -26.64 -9.19
CA ASN A 119 18.59 -26.70 -9.01
C ASN A 119 18.12 -28.13 -8.77
N PRO A 120 17.22 -28.37 -7.79
CA PRO A 120 16.66 -29.69 -7.52
C PRO A 120 15.94 -30.26 -8.73
N VAL A 121 15.98 -31.58 -8.87
CA VAL A 121 15.23 -32.31 -9.92
C VAL A 121 13.75 -32.43 -9.53
N TYR A 122 13.47 -32.63 -8.24
CA TYR A 122 12.12 -32.77 -7.73
C TYR A 122 11.45 -31.40 -7.50
N PRO A 123 10.14 -31.27 -7.77
CA PRO A 123 9.43 -30.01 -7.53
C PRO A 123 9.29 -29.74 -6.03
N GLU A 124 9.24 -28.44 -5.71
CA GLU A 124 9.01 -27.88 -4.36
C GLU A 124 9.96 -28.39 -3.27
N VAL A 125 11.21 -28.66 -3.64
CA VAL A 125 12.28 -28.96 -2.69
C VAL A 125 12.63 -27.69 -1.91
N ARG A 126 12.71 -27.80 -0.59
CA ARG A 126 13.09 -26.72 0.33
C ARG A 126 14.31 -27.14 1.13
N THR A 127 15.49 -26.76 0.65
CA THR A 127 16.79 -27.12 1.28
C THR A 127 16.97 -26.53 2.67
N THR A 128 16.31 -25.40 2.98
CA THR A 128 16.33 -24.75 4.29
C THR A 128 15.77 -25.62 5.43
N PHE A 129 14.86 -26.56 5.12
CA PHE A 129 14.33 -27.48 6.14
C PHE A 129 15.22 -28.67 6.42
N SER A 130 16.08 -29.07 5.49
CA SER A 130 17.06 -30.14 5.72
C SER A 130 18.21 -29.68 6.62
N ALA A 131 18.66 -28.43 6.51
CA ALA A 131 19.70 -27.87 7.36
C ALA A 131 19.25 -27.66 8.83
N ALA A 132 17.96 -27.47 9.09
CA ALA A 132 17.43 -27.35 10.46
C ALA A 132 17.38 -28.71 11.21
N ARG A 133 17.47 -29.84 10.50
CA ARG A 133 17.49 -31.20 11.08
C ARG A 133 18.87 -31.63 11.60
N ASP A 134 19.93 -31.04 11.04
CA ASP A 134 21.31 -31.41 11.36
C ASP A 134 21.94 -30.56 12.48
N GLY A 135 21.18 -30.26 13.55
CA GLY A 135 21.74 -29.84 14.85
C GLY A 135 21.85 -28.37 15.13
N GLY A 136 21.18 -27.52 14.35
CA GLY A 136 20.90 -26.14 14.78
C GLY A 136 19.56 -26.10 15.51
N THR A 137 19.57 -25.79 16.80
CA THR A 137 18.41 -25.33 17.53
C THR A 137 17.81 -24.16 16.73
N ALA A 138 16.86 -24.47 15.82
CA ALA A 138 15.95 -23.46 15.35
C ALA A 138 15.15 -23.05 16.58
N SER A 139 15.61 -21.99 17.25
CA SER A 139 14.78 -21.30 18.20
C SER A 139 13.47 -21.05 17.45
N ARG A 140 12.36 -21.49 18.02
CA ARG A 140 11.04 -20.95 17.74
C ARG A 140 11.10 -19.45 18.08
N GLY A 141 11.96 -18.73 17.38
CA GLY A 141 12.00 -17.29 17.40
C GLY A 141 10.73 -16.85 16.73
N ASP A 142 9.86 -16.29 17.50
CA ASP A 142 8.77 -15.47 17.08
C ASP A 142 9.29 -14.58 15.94
N SER A 143 8.88 -14.85 14.71
CA SER A 143 9.35 -14.13 13.52
C SER A 143 8.85 -12.70 13.47
N THR A 144 8.05 -12.31 14.44
CA THR A 144 7.70 -10.93 14.76
C THR A 144 8.75 -10.25 15.66
N GLN A 145 9.69 -11.00 16.25
CA GLN A 145 10.89 -10.41 16.79
C GLN A 145 11.78 -10.00 15.60
N GLN A 146 11.53 -8.84 15.04
CA GLN A 146 12.58 -8.04 14.44
C GLN A 146 13.77 -8.15 15.39
N ALA A 147 14.92 -8.62 14.89
CA ALA A 147 16.11 -8.72 15.70
C ALA A 147 16.22 -7.41 16.48
N ARG A 148 16.08 -7.47 17.81
CA ARG A 148 16.16 -6.28 18.67
C ARG A 148 17.53 -5.69 18.45
N ILE A 149 17.58 -4.53 17.83
CA ILE A 149 18.82 -3.82 17.62
C ILE A 149 18.96 -2.90 18.80
N PHE A 150 20.01 -3.13 19.55
CA PHE A 150 20.39 -2.34 20.69
C PHE A 150 21.47 -1.36 20.29
N LEU A 151 21.28 -0.09 20.58
CA LEU A 151 22.30 0.94 20.40
C LEU A 151 23.15 1.01 21.67
N GLN A 152 24.45 0.67 21.55
CA GLN A 152 25.37 0.65 22.70
C GLN A 152 25.64 2.04 23.32
N ASP A 153 25.38 3.13 22.60
CA ASP A 153 25.72 4.51 23.00
C ASP A 153 24.53 5.44 22.76
N VAL A 154 23.40 5.13 23.37
CA VAL A 154 22.10 5.83 23.20
C VAL A 154 22.22 7.31 23.57
N SER A 155 22.94 7.63 24.65
CA SER A 155 23.13 9.00 25.11
C SER A 155 23.77 9.88 24.03
N LYS A 156 24.80 9.37 23.33
CA LYS A 156 25.44 10.11 22.23
C LYS A 156 24.51 10.29 21.02
N VAL A 157 23.62 9.34 20.76
CA VAL A 157 22.60 9.49 19.70
C VAL A 157 21.66 10.63 20.08
N PHE A 158 21.18 10.66 21.31
CA PHE A 158 20.27 11.71 21.76
C PHE A 158 20.93 13.10 21.80
N ASP A 159 22.22 13.17 22.08
CA ASP A 159 22.97 14.44 22.07
C ASP A 159 23.23 14.98 20.66
N ASN A 160 23.36 14.10 19.67
CA ASN A 160 23.72 14.47 18.30
C ASN A 160 22.53 14.64 17.35
N TYR A 161 21.35 14.13 17.74
CA TYR A 161 20.14 14.19 16.91
C TYR A 161 19.01 14.95 17.60
N ARG A 162 18.22 15.66 16.82
CA ARG A 162 16.99 16.28 17.35
C ARG A 162 16.00 15.17 17.68
N THR A 163 15.47 15.21 18.90
CA THR A 163 14.52 14.20 19.38
C THR A 163 13.26 14.85 19.94
N ALA A 164 12.13 14.12 19.86
CA ALA A 164 10.92 14.42 20.59
C ALA A 164 10.62 13.26 21.54
N THR A 165 10.23 13.55 22.77
CA THR A 165 9.91 12.54 23.79
C THR A 165 8.41 12.27 23.79
N LEU A 166 8.03 10.99 23.86
CA LEU A 166 6.66 10.52 24.01
C LEU A 166 6.56 9.72 25.32
N GLY A 167 5.52 10.04 26.11
CA GLY A 167 5.24 9.42 27.39
C GLY A 167 3.92 8.63 27.42
N PRO A 168 3.45 8.22 28.63
CA PRO A 168 2.21 7.46 28.77
C PRO A 168 1.01 8.15 28.09
N ALA A 169 0.15 7.34 27.46
CA ALA A 169 -0.98 7.72 26.60
C ALA A 169 -0.63 8.35 25.26
N ASP A 170 0.66 8.60 24.95
CA ASP A 170 1.07 9.00 23.60
C ASP A 170 1.07 7.83 22.64
N MET A 171 0.63 8.10 21.40
CA MET A 171 0.58 7.14 20.31
C MET A 171 1.55 7.52 19.19
N PHE A 172 2.16 6.52 18.54
CA PHE A 172 3.04 6.71 17.39
C PHE A 172 2.99 5.52 16.42
N GLY A 173 3.52 5.72 15.20
CA GLY A 173 3.51 4.71 14.16
C GLY A 173 2.15 4.52 13.45
N GLU A 174 1.12 5.25 13.84
CA GLU A 174 -0.25 5.25 13.32
C GLU A 174 -0.29 5.60 11.83
N ILE A 175 0.57 6.52 11.38
CA ILE A 175 0.64 7.00 9.99
C ILE A 175 1.00 5.85 9.06
N ALA A 176 2.09 5.14 9.39
CA ALA A 176 2.53 4.00 8.59
C ALA A 176 1.55 2.81 8.68
N ALA A 177 0.93 2.61 9.84
CA ALA A 177 -0.04 1.55 10.04
C ALA A 177 -1.32 1.77 9.21
N LEU A 178 -1.90 2.95 9.23
CA LEU A 178 -3.13 3.28 8.50
C LEU A 178 -2.87 3.51 7.01
N GLY A 179 -1.79 4.22 6.67
CA GLY A 179 -1.39 4.50 5.28
C GLY A 179 -0.67 3.33 4.60
N ARG A 180 -0.29 2.28 5.35
CA ARG A 180 0.51 1.13 4.86
C ARG A 180 1.77 1.57 4.15
N THR A 181 2.42 2.57 4.72
CA THR A 181 3.61 3.22 4.20
C THR A 181 4.84 2.83 5.01
N GLN A 182 5.97 3.34 4.60
CA GLN A 182 7.18 3.26 5.40
C GLN A 182 7.05 4.13 6.66
N ARG A 183 7.73 3.71 7.73
CA ARG A 183 7.90 4.50 8.95
C ARG A 183 8.63 5.78 8.64
N THR A 184 8.13 6.89 9.12
CA THR A 184 8.67 8.24 8.87
C THR A 184 9.74 8.64 9.87
N ALA A 185 9.94 7.87 10.94
CA ALA A 185 10.91 8.15 11.98
C ALA A 185 11.40 6.87 12.66
N THR A 186 12.58 6.92 13.26
CA THR A 186 13.09 5.90 14.17
C THR A 186 12.67 6.25 15.59
N VAL A 187 12.18 5.27 16.34
CA VAL A 187 11.80 5.41 17.75
C VAL A 187 12.61 4.46 18.61
N ILE A 188 13.18 4.99 19.69
CA ILE A 188 14.08 4.31 20.62
C ILE A 188 13.50 4.40 22.03
N SER A 189 13.58 3.33 22.81
CA SER A 189 13.20 3.34 24.22
C SER A 189 14.20 4.15 25.05
N ASP A 190 13.71 5.09 25.83
CA ASP A 190 14.49 5.91 26.76
C ASP A 190 14.22 5.42 28.18
N GLY A 191 14.97 4.41 28.59
CA GLY A 191 14.72 3.62 29.77
C GLY A 191 13.74 2.45 29.56
N PRO A 192 13.46 1.66 30.59
CA PRO A 192 12.47 0.58 30.54
C PRO A 192 11.08 1.13 30.18
N SER A 193 10.48 0.59 29.13
CA SER A 193 9.15 1.02 28.68
C SER A 193 8.24 -0.16 28.34
N GLU A 194 6.94 0.03 28.55
CA GLU A 194 5.89 -0.91 28.19
C GLU A 194 4.98 -0.27 27.16
N LEU A 195 4.82 -0.91 26.01
CA LEU A 195 4.06 -0.39 24.88
C LEU A 195 2.95 -1.36 24.49
N LEU A 196 1.77 -0.84 24.16
CA LEU A 196 0.72 -1.58 23.50
C LEU A 196 0.91 -1.45 21.99
N GLU A 197 1.23 -2.54 21.33
CA GLU A 197 1.26 -2.62 19.88
C GLU A 197 -0.13 -2.99 19.35
N ILE A 198 -0.68 -2.17 18.46
CA ILE A 198 -2.03 -2.30 17.92
C ILE A 198 -1.91 -2.56 16.41
N ARG A 199 -2.36 -3.72 15.93
CA ARG A 199 -2.42 -4.00 14.51
C ARG A 199 -3.34 -3.00 13.80
N TRP A 200 -3.00 -2.68 12.56
CA TRP A 200 -3.76 -1.71 11.77
C TRP A 200 -5.27 -2.05 11.65
N GLN A 201 -5.65 -3.33 11.69
CA GLN A 201 -7.05 -3.76 11.67
C GLN A 201 -7.80 -3.24 12.90
N GLY A 202 -7.24 -3.46 14.09
CA GLY A 202 -7.79 -2.95 15.34
C GLY A 202 -7.83 -1.44 15.38
N LEU A 203 -6.72 -0.80 15.00
CA LEU A 203 -6.62 0.66 14.92
C LEU A 203 -7.69 1.27 13.99
N ARG A 204 -7.87 0.68 12.80
CA ARG A 204 -8.89 1.07 11.83
C ARG A 204 -10.29 0.96 12.40
N ASP A 205 -10.60 -0.18 13.03
CA ASP A 205 -11.95 -0.45 13.51
C ASP A 205 -12.33 0.42 14.71
N ILE A 206 -11.36 0.79 15.53
CA ILE A 206 -11.54 1.79 16.60
C ILE A 206 -11.77 3.18 15.99
N ARG A 207 -10.89 3.60 15.07
CA ARG A 207 -10.99 4.91 14.38
C ARG A 207 -12.33 5.10 13.67
N ARG A 208 -12.88 4.03 13.07
CA ARG A 208 -14.17 4.08 12.35
C ARG A 208 -15.35 4.30 13.28
N ARG A 209 -15.28 3.87 14.54
CA ARG A 209 -16.42 3.87 15.48
C ARG A 209 -16.35 4.97 16.52
N VAL A 210 -15.15 5.49 16.79
CA VAL A 210 -14.92 6.50 17.82
C VAL A 210 -14.42 7.78 17.16
N ASP A 211 -15.31 8.77 17.02
CA ASP A 211 -15.02 10.03 16.35
C ASP A 211 -13.89 10.82 17.02
N ASP A 212 -13.84 10.82 18.35
CA ASP A 212 -12.80 11.55 19.09
C ASP A 212 -11.43 10.90 18.89
N PHE A 213 -11.37 9.57 18.83
CA PHE A 213 -10.15 8.86 18.48
C PHE A 213 -9.73 9.14 17.03
N ARG A 214 -10.68 9.20 16.09
CA ARG A 214 -10.42 9.60 14.70
C ARG A 214 -9.82 11.01 14.65
N LYS A 215 -10.44 11.98 15.31
CA LYS A 215 -9.94 13.37 15.38
C LYS A 215 -8.55 13.44 16.00
N GLN A 216 -8.28 12.65 17.05
CA GLN A 216 -6.95 12.57 17.65
C GLN A 216 -5.90 12.06 16.66
N VAL A 217 -6.17 10.98 15.93
CA VAL A 217 -5.27 10.42 14.91
C VAL A 217 -5.05 11.42 13.77
N ASP A 218 -6.10 12.10 13.29
CA ASP A 218 -6.00 13.09 12.23
C ASP A 218 -5.22 14.33 12.70
N ARG A 219 -5.35 14.74 13.98
CA ARG A 219 -4.54 15.79 14.58
C ARG A 219 -3.06 15.41 14.64
N LEU A 220 -2.74 14.19 15.10
CA LEU A 220 -1.37 13.69 15.13
C LEU A 220 -0.74 13.68 13.72
N TYR A 221 -1.50 13.28 12.71
CA TYR A 221 -1.02 13.33 11.33
C TYR A 221 -0.78 14.77 10.86
N ARG A 222 -1.69 15.70 11.17
CA ARG A 222 -1.54 17.12 10.86
C ARG A 222 -0.26 17.69 11.46
N GLU A 223 -0.06 17.47 12.76
CA GLU A 223 1.08 18.00 13.50
C GLU A 223 2.43 17.39 13.09
N ARG A 224 2.46 16.10 12.77
CA ARG A 224 3.70 15.34 12.61
C ARG A 224 4.12 15.08 11.16
N SER A 225 3.19 15.12 10.21
CA SER A 225 3.46 14.60 8.87
C SER A 225 2.88 15.40 7.72
N LEU A 226 1.80 16.16 7.91
CA LEU A 226 1.14 16.83 6.81
C LEU A 226 2.04 17.88 6.16
N ALA A 227 2.77 18.67 6.95
CA ALA A 227 3.71 19.65 6.44
C ALA A 227 4.79 19.01 5.55
N SER A 228 5.42 17.93 6.03
CA SER A 228 6.43 17.18 5.25
C SER A 228 5.84 16.53 4.01
N HIS A 229 4.60 16.02 4.11
CA HIS A 229 3.91 15.43 2.96
C HIS A 229 3.62 16.47 1.87
N LEU A 230 3.13 17.65 2.24
CA LEU A 230 2.90 18.75 1.29
C LEU A 230 4.23 19.21 0.67
N GLN A 231 5.28 19.44 1.47
CA GLN A 231 6.60 19.83 0.98
C GLN A 231 7.24 18.82 0.02
N ALA A 232 6.92 17.54 0.15
CA ALA A 232 7.39 16.52 -0.79
C ALA A 232 6.71 16.60 -2.19
N MET A 233 5.62 17.34 -2.30
CA MET A 233 4.90 17.52 -3.58
C MET A 233 5.49 18.71 -4.35
N PRO A 234 5.74 18.57 -5.67
CA PRO A 234 6.38 19.62 -6.48
C PRO A 234 5.72 21.00 -6.36
N MET A 235 4.39 21.04 -6.32
CA MET A 235 3.63 22.30 -6.25
C MET A 235 3.74 23.05 -4.91
N PHE A 236 4.20 22.40 -3.83
CA PHE A 236 4.33 23.00 -2.51
C PHE A 236 5.79 23.08 -2.04
N ASN A 237 6.74 22.44 -2.73
CA ASN A 237 8.13 22.26 -2.25
C ASN A 237 8.91 23.56 -2.09
N HIS A 238 8.51 24.61 -2.77
CA HIS A 238 9.16 25.94 -2.74
C HIS A 238 8.50 26.92 -1.77
N LEU A 239 7.43 26.50 -1.08
CA LEU A 239 6.76 27.32 -0.09
C LEU A 239 7.56 27.38 1.21
N GLY A 240 7.60 28.57 1.81
CA GLY A 240 8.20 28.75 3.14
C GLY A 240 7.39 28.08 4.25
N PRO A 241 8.01 27.85 5.44
CA PRO A 241 7.37 27.16 6.55
C PRO A 241 6.04 27.78 7.00
N ASP A 242 5.95 29.13 7.03
CA ASP A 242 4.74 29.82 7.45
C ASP A 242 3.57 29.59 6.50
N ALA A 243 3.82 29.58 5.19
CA ALA A 243 2.80 29.29 4.19
C ALA A 243 2.33 27.83 4.29
N ILE A 244 3.26 26.88 4.46
CA ILE A 244 2.93 25.46 4.67
C ILE A 244 2.09 25.28 5.93
N ASN A 245 2.46 25.90 7.05
CA ASN A 245 1.70 25.80 8.30
C ASN A 245 0.29 26.34 8.16
N ARG A 246 0.09 27.47 7.49
CA ARG A 246 -1.26 28.01 7.20
C ARG A 246 -2.09 27.02 6.37
N ILE A 247 -1.50 26.39 5.35
CA ILE A 247 -2.19 25.35 4.54
C ILE A 247 -2.53 24.15 5.42
N VAL A 248 -1.61 23.69 6.28
CA VAL A 248 -1.81 22.57 7.20
C VAL A 248 -3.00 22.81 8.13
N ASP A 249 -3.08 24.01 8.71
CA ASP A 249 -4.13 24.37 9.67
C ASP A 249 -5.53 24.37 9.02
N GLU A 250 -5.64 24.82 7.78
CA GLU A 250 -6.90 24.95 7.05
C GLU A 250 -7.29 23.68 6.28
N THR A 251 -6.37 22.68 6.17
CA THR A 251 -6.65 21.45 5.43
C THR A 251 -7.70 20.59 6.13
N LEU A 252 -8.73 20.16 5.38
CA LEU A 252 -9.78 19.27 5.85
C LEU A 252 -9.45 17.80 5.54
N PHE A 253 -9.86 16.91 6.45
CA PHE A 253 -9.67 15.47 6.34
C PHE A 253 -11.02 14.81 6.05
N GLU A 254 -11.12 14.15 4.92
CA GLU A 254 -12.33 13.49 4.46
C GLU A 254 -12.06 12.02 4.17
N THR A 255 -13.03 11.17 4.49
CA THR A 255 -12.94 9.72 4.26
C THR A 255 -14.19 9.24 3.55
N TYR A 256 -14.01 8.48 2.48
CA TYR A 256 -15.10 7.94 1.65
C TYR A 256 -14.99 6.43 1.51
N GLY A 257 -16.14 5.76 1.35
CA GLY A 257 -16.23 4.34 1.08
C GLY A 257 -15.81 3.43 2.24
N ASP A 258 -15.70 2.13 1.96
CA ASP A 258 -15.47 1.08 2.92
C ASP A 258 -14.18 0.29 2.67
N PHE A 259 -13.56 -0.19 3.76
CA PHE A 259 -12.37 -1.05 3.69
C PHE A 259 -12.66 -2.47 3.17
N ASP A 260 -13.89 -2.94 3.31
CA ASP A 260 -14.29 -4.28 2.86
C ASP A 260 -14.55 -4.34 1.34
N TRP A 261 -13.82 -3.51 0.59
CA TRP A 261 -13.92 -3.41 -0.87
C TRP A 261 -13.80 -4.77 -1.56
N TYR A 262 -12.99 -5.69 -1.02
CA TYR A 262 -12.83 -7.03 -1.57
C TYR A 262 -14.12 -7.85 -1.47
N THR A 263 -14.79 -7.80 -0.32
CA THR A 263 -16.08 -8.47 -0.12
C THR A 263 -17.16 -7.87 -1.01
N GLN A 264 -17.16 -6.55 -1.16
CA GLN A 264 -18.06 -5.84 -2.07
C GLN A 264 -17.75 -6.19 -3.52
N TYR A 265 -16.49 -6.12 -3.93
CA TYR A 265 -16.03 -6.51 -5.27
C TYR A 265 -16.47 -7.92 -5.64
N GLN A 266 -16.33 -8.90 -4.73
CA GLN A 266 -16.78 -10.28 -4.98
C GLN A 266 -18.30 -10.38 -5.14
N ARG A 267 -19.07 -9.61 -4.37
CA ARG A 267 -20.54 -9.59 -4.47
C ARG A 267 -21.03 -8.96 -5.77
N HIS A 268 -20.33 -7.95 -6.27
CA HIS A 268 -20.76 -7.14 -7.41
C HIS A 268 -20.05 -7.51 -8.72
N ARG A 269 -19.19 -8.54 -8.70
CA ARG A 269 -18.41 -8.97 -9.88
C ARG A 269 -19.28 -9.30 -11.09
N GLU A 270 -20.48 -9.82 -10.87
CA GLU A 270 -21.42 -10.21 -11.91
C GLU A 270 -22.42 -9.10 -12.28
N GLU A 271 -22.38 -7.95 -11.59
CA GLU A 271 -23.31 -6.85 -11.84
C GLU A 271 -22.87 -5.98 -13.03
N SER A 272 -23.85 -5.30 -13.64
CA SER A 272 -23.56 -4.36 -14.72
C SER A 272 -22.72 -3.17 -14.24
N PHE A 273 -21.89 -2.62 -15.13
CA PHE A 273 -21.04 -1.46 -14.86
C PHE A 273 -21.80 -0.30 -14.21
N ASN A 274 -22.97 0.09 -14.76
CA ASN A 274 -23.77 1.21 -14.24
C ASN A 274 -24.22 0.99 -12.80
N ARG A 275 -24.51 -0.25 -12.41
CA ARG A 275 -24.93 -0.56 -11.04
C ARG A 275 -23.75 -0.47 -10.07
N ARG A 276 -22.59 -1.00 -10.45
CA ARG A 276 -21.36 -0.87 -9.67
C ARG A 276 -20.94 0.59 -9.50
N LEU A 277 -21.03 1.38 -10.56
CA LEU A 277 -20.73 2.81 -10.53
C LEU A 277 -21.65 3.59 -9.60
N ALA A 278 -22.94 3.24 -9.54
CA ALA A 278 -23.91 3.87 -8.65
C ALA A 278 -23.58 3.65 -7.15
N GLU A 279 -22.88 2.58 -6.82
CA GLU A 279 -22.47 2.24 -5.45
C GLU A 279 -21.15 2.92 -5.05
N GLU A 280 -20.37 3.43 -6.01
CA GLU A 280 -19.15 4.18 -5.74
C GLU A 280 -19.47 5.56 -5.15
N PRO A 281 -19.03 5.87 -3.90
CA PRO A 281 -19.30 7.18 -3.30
C PRO A 281 -18.74 8.33 -4.15
N VAL A 282 -19.57 9.32 -4.42
CA VAL A 282 -19.15 10.55 -5.10
C VAL A 282 -18.42 11.43 -4.10
N ILE A 283 -17.20 11.85 -4.42
CA ILE A 283 -16.39 12.79 -3.64
C ILE A 283 -16.76 14.22 -4.07
N VAL A 284 -16.73 14.48 -5.37
CA VAL A 284 -17.24 15.70 -6.02
C VAL A 284 -17.80 15.33 -7.38
N ALA A 285 -18.83 16.08 -7.83
CA ALA A 285 -19.52 15.83 -9.09
C ALA A 285 -19.09 16.81 -10.18
N GLU A 286 -19.18 16.37 -11.42
CA GLU A 286 -19.13 17.24 -12.59
C GLU A 286 -20.19 18.35 -12.47
N GLY A 287 -19.80 19.60 -12.71
CA GLY A 287 -20.66 20.78 -12.53
C GLY A 287 -20.57 21.43 -11.15
N ASP A 288 -19.99 20.79 -10.15
CA ASP A 288 -19.74 21.41 -8.84
C ASP A 288 -18.67 22.52 -8.94
N TYR A 289 -18.73 23.49 -8.02
CA TYR A 289 -17.66 24.46 -7.86
C TYR A 289 -16.47 23.83 -7.11
N SER A 290 -15.25 24.13 -7.56
CA SER A 290 -14.06 23.71 -6.85
C SER A 290 -13.87 24.55 -5.58
N ASP A 291 -14.25 24.01 -4.43
CA ASP A 291 -14.10 24.62 -3.10
C ASP A 291 -12.74 24.30 -2.45
N GLY A 292 -11.99 23.41 -3.05
CA GLY A 292 -10.64 23.05 -2.62
C GLY A 292 -9.90 22.15 -3.59
N LEU A 293 -8.58 22.13 -3.47
CA LEU A 293 -7.72 21.15 -4.11
C LEU A 293 -7.83 19.83 -3.34
N LEU A 294 -8.17 18.75 -4.03
CA LEU A 294 -8.29 17.42 -3.45
C LEU A 294 -6.99 16.64 -3.64
N LEU A 295 -6.39 16.18 -2.54
CA LEU A 295 -5.20 15.32 -2.55
C LEU A 295 -5.59 13.93 -2.06
N VAL A 296 -5.28 12.90 -2.82
CA VAL A 296 -5.51 11.52 -2.41
C VAL A 296 -4.40 11.10 -1.44
N ARG A 297 -4.75 10.98 -0.15
CA ARG A 297 -3.84 10.50 0.90
C ARG A 297 -3.68 8.99 0.88
N ALA A 298 -4.80 8.28 0.69
CA ALA A 298 -4.83 6.82 0.62
C ALA A 298 -6.00 6.33 -0.24
N GLY A 299 -5.86 5.15 -0.83
CA GLY A 299 -6.86 4.55 -1.69
C GLY A 299 -6.75 4.98 -3.15
N PHE A 300 -7.81 4.69 -3.91
CA PHE A 300 -7.92 5.00 -5.34
C PHE A 300 -9.25 5.67 -5.64
N THR A 301 -9.22 6.58 -6.59
CA THR A 301 -10.41 7.27 -7.07
C THR A 301 -10.55 7.11 -8.57
N ARG A 302 -11.78 7.08 -9.05
CA ARG A 302 -12.15 7.09 -10.46
C ARG A 302 -12.47 8.52 -10.89
N VAL A 303 -11.91 8.95 -12.00
CA VAL A 303 -12.27 10.18 -12.69
C VAL A 303 -13.12 9.82 -13.90
N SER A 304 -14.32 10.36 -13.99
CA SER A 304 -15.28 10.06 -15.07
C SER A 304 -15.99 11.31 -15.58
N LEU A 305 -16.33 11.27 -16.86
CA LEU A 305 -17.17 12.27 -17.52
C LEU A 305 -18.58 11.73 -17.70
N ALA A 306 -19.58 12.59 -17.53
CA ALA A 306 -20.96 12.27 -17.90
C ALA A 306 -21.08 12.22 -19.43
N VAL A 307 -21.57 11.09 -19.95
CA VAL A 307 -21.78 10.89 -21.39
C VAL A 307 -23.15 10.28 -21.59
N ASN A 308 -24.04 11.00 -22.27
CA ASN A 308 -25.44 10.60 -22.45
C ASN A 308 -26.10 10.32 -21.08
N ASN A 309 -26.58 9.10 -20.84
CA ASN A 309 -27.22 8.69 -19.59
C ASN A 309 -26.30 7.83 -18.69
N GLY A 310 -24.99 7.94 -18.87
CA GLY A 310 -23.99 7.16 -18.11
C GLY A 310 -22.73 7.97 -17.84
N HIS A 311 -21.70 7.28 -17.36
CA HIS A 311 -20.39 7.86 -17.12
C HIS A 311 -19.33 7.08 -17.88
N ARG A 312 -18.34 7.80 -18.41
CA ARG A 312 -17.15 7.23 -19.05
C ARG A 312 -15.94 7.49 -18.17
N THR A 313 -15.26 6.45 -17.75
CA THR A 313 -13.99 6.57 -17.04
C THR A 313 -12.93 7.15 -17.97
N ILE A 314 -12.26 8.20 -17.54
CA ILE A 314 -11.14 8.81 -18.28
C ILE A 314 -9.79 8.48 -17.67
N ARG A 315 -9.72 8.36 -16.35
CA ARG A 315 -8.53 7.93 -15.61
C ARG A 315 -8.89 7.48 -14.20
N TYR A 316 -7.94 6.87 -13.53
CA TYR A 316 -7.98 6.71 -12.07
C TYR A 316 -6.76 7.39 -11.46
N ILE A 317 -6.90 7.87 -10.25
CA ILE A 317 -5.82 8.49 -9.50
C ILE A 317 -5.69 7.85 -8.13
N GLY A 318 -4.47 7.72 -7.67
CA GLY A 318 -4.12 7.10 -6.40
C GLY A 318 -3.40 8.07 -5.48
N ARG A 319 -2.78 7.51 -4.47
CA ARG A 319 -2.05 8.25 -3.44
C ARG A 319 -1.04 9.26 -4.03
N GLY A 320 -1.07 10.48 -3.51
CA GLY A 320 -0.18 11.57 -3.93
C GLY A 320 -0.66 12.36 -5.14
N ALA A 321 -1.73 11.90 -5.81
CA ALA A 321 -2.34 12.63 -6.91
C ALA A 321 -3.29 13.73 -6.43
N VAL A 322 -3.50 14.73 -7.28
CA VAL A 322 -4.38 15.87 -7.02
C VAL A 322 -5.53 15.93 -8.02
N PHE A 323 -6.64 16.55 -7.60
CA PHE A 323 -7.82 16.78 -8.43
C PHE A 323 -8.40 18.17 -8.17
N GLY A 324 -8.91 18.84 -9.22
CA GLY A 324 -9.56 20.17 -9.15
C GLY A 324 -8.59 21.35 -9.34
N MET A 325 -7.28 21.10 -9.56
CA MET A 325 -6.29 22.17 -9.72
C MET A 325 -6.48 23.00 -10.99
N ALA A 326 -6.88 22.35 -12.08
CA ALA A 326 -7.07 23.02 -13.36
C ALA A 326 -8.17 24.10 -13.30
N GLU A 327 -9.29 23.75 -12.73
CA GLU A 327 -10.45 24.65 -12.55
C GLU A 327 -10.10 25.82 -11.62
N ILE A 328 -9.34 25.56 -10.54
CA ILE A 328 -8.84 26.61 -9.64
C ILE A 328 -7.93 27.57 -10.41
N ILE A 329 -6.98 27.09 -11.22
CA ILE A 329 -6.10 27.94 -12.03
C ILE A 329 -6.89 28.78 -13.03
N HIS A 330 -7.88 28.18 -13.72
CA HIS A 330 -8.71 28.90 -14.68
C HIS A 330 -9.51 30.03 -14.02
N ASN A 331 -10.10 29.76 -12.85
CA ASN A 331 -10.86 30.74 -12.10
C ASN A 331 -9.96 31.87 -11.55
N TRP A 332 -8.78 31.53 -11.03
CA TRP A 332 -7.81 32.49 -10.54
C TRP A 332 -7.28 33.42 -11.64
N ARG A 333 -6.90 32.88 -12.80
CA ARG A 333 -6.44 33.68 -13.95
C ARG A 333 -7.53 34.64 -14.42
N ARG A 334 -8.78 34.22 -14.43
CA ARG A 334 -9.90 35.09 -14.79
C ARG A 334 -10.09 36.21 -13.76
N GLY A 335 -10.11 35.92 -12.47
CA GLY A 335 -10.26 36.93 -11.42
C GLY A 335 -9.12 37.96 -11.41
N ARG A 336 -7.94 37.64 -11.95
CA ARG A 336 -6.84 38.63 -12.14
C ARG A 336 -7.06 39.53 -13.36
N LYS A 337 -7.63 39.03 -14.45
CA LYS A 337 -7.96 39.85 -15.62
C LYS A 337 -9.04 40.87 -15.30
N ASP A 338 -10.04 40.49 -14.51
CA ASP A 338 -11.12 41.40 -14.09
C ASP A 338 -10.64 42.56 -13.20
N ARG A 339 -9.60 42.34 -12.39
CA ARG A 339 -8.96 43.38 -11.56
C ARG A 339 -8.01 44.31 -12.33
N GLY A 340 -7.62 43.92 -13.55
CA GLY A 340 -6.66 44.68 -14.38
C GLY A 340 -7.26 45.74 -15.30
N GLY A 341 -8.54 46.09 -15.20
CA GLY A 341 -9.13 47.26 -15.84
C GLY A 341 -9.28 47.18 -17.36
N GLY A 342 -9.48 46.01 -17.94
CA GLY A 342 -9.87 45.86 -19.34
C GLY A 342 -11.40 45.96 -19.50
N ASP A 343 -11.89 46.97 -20.22
CA ASP A 343 -13.28 47.08 -20.68
C ASP A 343 -13.63 45.88 -21.57
N GLY A 344 -14.22 44.85 -21.01
CA GLY A 344 -14.69 43.68 -21.75
C GLY A 344 -15.74 42.92 -20.96
N LEU A 345 -16.98 43.23 -21.22
CA LEU A 345 -18.22 42.59 -20.75
C LEU A 345 -18.28 41.11 -21.18
N GLU A 346 -17.42 40.25 -20.65
CA GLU A 346 -17.69 38.84 -20.52
C GLU A 346 -17.42 38.41 -19.06
N GLN A 347 -18.35 38.79 -18.19
CA GLN A 347 -18.52 38.14 -16.88
C GLN A 347 -19.01 36.70 -17.11
N GLY A 348 -18.13 35.84 -17.65
CA GLY A 348 -18.39 34.42 -17.80
C GLY A 348 -18.53 33.77 -16.41
N ARG A 349 -19.42 32.79 -16.29
CA ARG A 349 -19.59 32.01 -15.06
C ARG A 349 -18.24 31.35 -14.65
N PRO A 350 -17.97 31.16 -13.35
CA PRO A 350 -16.81 30.40 -12.90
C PRO A 350 -16.77 29.00 -13.56
N THR A 351 -15.58 28.56 -13.90
CA THR A 351 -15.37 27.21 -14.40
C THR A 351 -15.69 26.23 -13.27
N THR A 352 -16.64 25.35 -13.50
CA THR A 352 -17.00 24.25 -12.61
C THR A 352 -16.14 23.03 -12.89
N LEU A 353 -16.15 22.04 -12.00
CA LEU A 353 -15.47 20.77 -12.21
C LEU A 353 -15.99 20.11 -13.49
N ARG A 354 -15.07 19.71 -14.36
CA ARG A 354 -15.40 19.09 -15.66
C ARG A 354 -15.59 17.59 -15.59
N SER A 355 -15.22 16.97 -14.46
CA SER A 355 -15.32 15.54 -14.27
C SER A 355 -15.78 15.21 -12.84
N THR A 356 -16.35 14.01 -12.69
CA THR A 356 -16.77 13.47 -11.39
C THR A 356 -15.64 12.64 -10.81
N LEU A 357 -15.32 12.85 -9.52
CA LEU A 357 -14.40 12.05 -8.73
C LEU A 357 -15.18 11.11 -7.81
N ARG A 358 -14.91 9.80 -7.89
CA ARG A 358 -15.57 8.76 -7.09
C ARG A 358 -14.56 7.93 -6.32
N ALA A 359 -14.94 7.44 -5.15
CA ALA A 359 -14.11 6.56 -4.34
C ALA A 359 -14.19 5.11 -4.84
N LEU A 360 -13.04 4.49 -5.11
CA LEU A 360 -12.91 3.08 -5.44
C LEU A 360 -12.61 2.25 -4.18
N GLY A 361 -13.61 2.04 -3.34
CA GLY A 361 -13.46 1.47 -2.01
C GLY A 361 -13.09 2.54 -0.99
N TYR A 362 -12.24 2.21 -0.01
CA TYR A 362 -11.80 3.20 0.99
C TYR A 362 -10.85 4.22 0.41
N VAL A 363 -11.16 5.48 0.60
CA VAL A 363 -10.33 6.61 0.16
C VAL A 363 -10.27 7.68 1.25
N ASP A 364 -9.06 8.11 1.58
CA ASP A 364 -8.80 9.30 2.40
C ASP A 364 -8.37 10.46 1.49
N ILE A 365 -9.04 11.59 1.65
CA ILE A 365 -8.80 12.83 0.90
C ILE A 365 -8.36 13.92 1.88
N LEU A 366 -7.39 14.71 1.46
CA LEU A 366 -7.05 15.99 2.06
C LEU A 366 -7.60 17.08 1.15
N ARG A 367 -8.50 17.92 1.66
CA ARG A 367 -9.05 19.06 0.93
C ARG A 367 -8.36 20.33 1.41
N VAL A 368 -7.55 20.92 0.53
CA VAL A 368 -6.93 22.23 0.76
C VAL A 368 -7.85 23.30 0.20
N PRO A 369 -8.37 24.24 1.01
CA PRO A 369 -9.31 25.24 0.53
C PRO A 369 -8.76 26.04 -0.65
N THR A 370 -9.61 26.35 -1.63
CA THR A 370 -9.26 27.11 -2.84
C THR A 370 -8.57 28.43 -2.50
N ALA A 371 -9.01 29.15 -1.46
CA ALA A 371 -8.41 30.41 -1.03
C ALA A 371 -6.91 30.25 -0.68
N MET A 372 -6.52 29.15 0.00
CA MET A 372 -5.12 28.88 0.33
C MET A 372 -4.27 28.62 -0.92
N ILE A 373 -4.84 27.91 -1.89
CA ILE A 373 -4.18 27.64 -3.17
C ILE A 373 -3.98 28.93 -3.97
N GLU A 374 -5.03 29.76 -4.07
CA GLU A 374 -4.98 31.04 -4.82
C GLU A 374 -4.06 32.08 -4.19
N GLU A 375 -4.01 32.13 -2.86
CA GLU A 375 -3.17 33.09 -2.12
C GLU A 375 -1.71 32.69 -2.02
N LEU A 376 -1.45 31.41 -1.69
CA LEU A 376 -0.12 30.96 -1.28
C LEU A 376 0.62 30.13 -2.34
N VAL A 377 -0.11 29.38 -3.18
CA VAL A 377 0.49 28.44 -4.12
C VAL A 377 0.60 29.01 -5.53
N LEU A 378 -0.54 29.43 -6.12
CA LEU A 378 -0.56 29.87 -7.53
C LEU A 378 0.38 31.04 -7.85
N PRO A 379 0.56 32.05 -6.98
CA PRO A 379 1.49 33.13 -7.28
C PRO A 379 2.97 32.71 -7.35
N THR A 380 3.31 31.55 -6.81
CA THR A 380 4.68 31.04 -6.74
C THR A 380 5.03 30.09 -7.89
N LEU A 381 4.02 29.59 -8.61
CA LEU A 381 4.20 28.69 -9.75
C LEU A 381 4.64 29.46 -11.01
N SER A 382 5.56 28.87 -11.76
CA SER A 382 5.95 29.35 -13.08
C SER A 382 4.81 29.21 -14.11
N GLU A 383 4.84 29.97 -15.20
CA GLU A 383 3.86 29.85 -16.28
C GLU A 383 3.84 28.44 -16.92
N GLN A 384 4.99 27.75 -16.91
CA GLN A 384 5.06 26.37 -17.39
C GLN A 384 4.33 25.39 -16.46
N GLU A 385 4.49 25.55 -15.16
CA GLU A 385 3.76 24.77 -14.16
C GLU A 385 2.26 25.07 -14.17
N LEU A 386 1.90 26.36 -14.26
CA LEU A 386 0.50 26.77 -14.40
C LEU A 386 -0.16 26.23 -15.69
N ALA A 387 0.60 26.09 -16.78
CA ALA A 387 0.12 25.46 -18.01
C ALA A 387 -0.01 23.94 -17.85
N LEU A 388 0.92 23.32 -17.12
CA LEU A 388 0.90 21.87 -16.86
C LEU A 388 -0.29 21.48 -15.99
N TYR A 389 -0.44 22.15 -14.83
CA TYR A 389 -1.53 21.85 -13.88
C TYR A 389 -2.91 22.40 -14.31
N GLY A 390 -2.94 23.38 -15.23
CA GLY A 390 -4.17 24.01 -15.73
C GLY A 390 -4.86 23.26 -16.89
N ARG A 391 -4.43 22.05 -17.21
CA ARG A 391 -5.10 21.22 -18.22
C ARG A 391 -6.38 20.65 -17.66
N LEU A 392 -7.51 20.97 -18.27
CA LEU A 392 -8.82 20.51 -17.84
C LEU A 392 -9.10 19.09 -18.32
N ASP A 393 -9.76 18.30 -17.47
CA ASP A 393 -10.24 16.97 -17.85
C ASP A 393 -11.22 17.10 -19.04
N GLY A 394 -11.02 16.28 -20.04
CA GLY A 394 -11.85 16.27 -21.25
C GLY A 394 -11.34 17.13 -22.43
N ASP A 395 -10.41 18.06 -22.25
CA ASP A 395 -9.81 18.82 -23.36
C ASP A 395 -9.13 17.87 -24.37
N GLU A 396 -8.58 16.74 -23.89
CA GLU A 396 -8.02 15.68 -24.71
C GLU A 396 -9.07 14.98 -25.60
N VAL A 397 -10.31 14.84 -25.10
CA VAL A 397 -11.42 14.23 -25.84
C VAL A 397 -11.96 15.15 -26.93
N GLU A 398 -11.95 16.47 -26.69
CA GLU A 398 -12.36 17.47 -27.70
C GLU A 398 -11.29 17.66 -28.78
N SER A 399 -10.01 17.63 -28.41
CA SER A 399 -8.87 17.71 -29.33
C SER A 399 -8.84 16.56 -30.35
N MET A 400 -9.27 15.34 -29.95
CA MET A 400 -9.40 14.20 -30.87
C MET A 400 -10.43 14.42 -31.98
N LYS A 401 -11.45 15.26 -31.78
CA LYS A 401 -12.43 15.60 -32.80
C LYS A 401 -11.89 16.58 -33.84
N GLY A 402 -10.79 17.28 -33.52
CA GLY A 402 -10.19 18.34 -34.33
C GLY A 402 -8.98 17.96 -35.20
N GLY A 403 -8.47 16.74 -35.09
CA GLY A 403 -7.41 16.23 -36.00
C GLY A 403 -6.02 16.86 -35.85
N ASP A 404 -5.73 17.55 -34.76
CA ASP A 404 -4.44 18.20 -34.52
C ASP A 404 -3.48 17.31 -33.71
N HIS A 405 -2.36 16.94 -34.33
CA HIS A 405 -1.38 15.96 -33.85
C HIS A 405 -0.31 16.62 -32.96
N GLY A 406 -0.57 16.70 -31.65
CA GLY A 406 0.41 17.31 -30.73
C GLY A 406 0.63 16.61 -29.37
N TRP A 407 0.12 15.41 -29.16
CA TRP A 407 0.00 14.82 -27.80
C TRP A 407 0.72 13.49 -27.59
N TRP A 408 1.93 13.33 -28.12
CA TRP A 408 2.78 12.12 -27.96
C TRP A 408 3.41 11.92 -26.60
N GLU A 409 3.24 12.83 -25.65
CA GLU A 409 3.87 12.68 -24.33
C GLU A 409 3.03 11.88 -23.33
N ASN A 410 1.73 11.67 -23.60
CA ASN A 410 0.88 10.77 -22.80
C ASN A 410 0.02 9.93 -23.76
N PRO A 411 0.45 8.74 -24.17
CA PRO A 411 -0.40 7.85 -24.95
C PRO A 411 -1.67 7.55 -24.16
N MET A 412 -2.81 7.97 -24.69
CA MET A 412 -4.11 7.71 -24.06
C MET A 412 -4.35 6.21 -23.99
N ILE A 413 -4.55 5.72 -22.77
CA ILE A 413 -4.99 4.35 -22.56
C ILE A 413 -6.46 4.28 -22.98
N ASP A 414 -6.79 3.27 -23.80
CA ASP A 414 -8.17 3.02 -24.19
C ASP A 414 -9.10 2.97 -22.96
N PRO A 415 -10.26 3.67 -22.97
CA PRO A 415 -11.21 3.65 -21.87
C PRO A 415 -11.68 2.25 -21.48
N GLY A 416 -11.80 1.33 -22.44
CA GLY A 416 -12.14 -0.06 -22.17
C GLY A 416 -11.03 -0.77 -21.37
N MET A 417 -9.75 -0.49 -21.68
CA MET A 417 -8.62 -0.99 -20.90
C MET A 417 -8.60 -0.41 -19.49
N LEU A 418 -8.85 0.89 -19.32
CA LEU A 418 -8.95 1.51 -17.99
C LEU A 418 -10.06 0.87 -17.16
N GLU A 419 -11.23 0.64 -17.77
CA GLU A 419 -12.36 0.01 -17.12
C GLU A 419 -12.04 -1.43 -16.72
N PHE A 420 -11.42 -2.21 -17.60
CA PHE A 420 -10.92 -3.55 -17.32
C PHE A 420 -9.95 -3.58 -16.13
N LEU A 421 -9.02 -2.63 -16.05
CA LEU A 421 -8.06 -2.52 -14.95
C LEU A 421 -8.76 -2.18 -13.62
N VAL A 422 -9.74 -1.27 -13.65
CA VAL A 422 -10.53 -0.90 -12.47
C VAL A 422 -11.45 -2.04 -12.04
N GLU A 423 -12.16 -2.66 -12.97
CA GLU A 423 -13.09 -3.75 -12.72
C GLU A 423 -12.41 -4.93 -12.02
N HIS A 424 -11.22 -5.29 -12.47
CA HIS A 424 -10.42 -6.37 -11.89
C HIS A 424 -9.53 -5.90 -10.72
N ARG A 425 -9.61 -4.62 -10.35
CA ARG A 425 -8.77 -4.00 -9.30
C ARG A 425 -7.26 -4.16 -9.53
N PHE A 426 -6.84 -4.29 -10.78
CA PHE A 426 -5.42 -4.35 -11.14
C PHE A 426 -4.68 -3.05 -10.85
N ILE A 427 -5.40 -1.92 -10.73
CA ILE A 427 -4.88 -0.63 -10.28
C ILE A 427 -4.14 -0.70 -8.93
N ASN A 428 -4.38 -1.73 -8.12
CA ASN A 428 -3.70 -1.97 -6.85
C ASN A 428 -2.27 -2.54 -7.02
N GLY A 429 -1.87 -2.92 -8.22
CA GLY A 429 -0.59 -3.58 -8.47
C GLY A 429 0.55 -2.60 -8.70
N THR A 430 1.68 -2.76 -8.00
CA THR A 430 2.93 -2.02 -8.24
C THR A 430 3.90 -2.75 -9.17
N ALA A 431 3.59 -4.01 -9.52
CA ALA A 431 4.39 -4.82 -10.45
C ALA A 431 3.51 -5.86 -11.16
N THR A 432 2.43 -5.40 -11.77
CA THR A 432 1.48 -6.26 -12.51
C THR A 432 2.14 -6.81 -13.77
N MET A 433 1.96 -8.10 -14.03
CA MET A 433 2.49 -8.73 -15.23
C MET A 433 1.50 -8.61 -16.38
N LEU A 434 1.78 -7.73 -17.32
CA LEU A 434 1.06 -7.62 -18.58
C LEU A 434 1.72 -8.46 -19.67
N MET A 435 0.91 -9.11 -20.49
CA MET A 435 1.34 -9.84 -21.70
C MET A 435 0.58 -9.36 -22.90
N ASP A 436 1.33 -9.02 -23.94
CA ASP A 436 0.84 -8.78 -25.29
C ASP A 436 0.75 -10.14 -26.03
N LEU A 437 -0.46 -10.58 -26.32
CA LEU A 437 -0.72 -11.91 -26.88
C LEU A 437 -0.41 -11.96 -28.39
N ASP A 438 -0.35 -10.82 -29.09
CA ASP A 438 0.03 -10.75 -30.49
C ASP A 438 1.53 -10.93 -30.66
N ARG A 439 2.32 -10.44 -29.70
CA ARG A 439 3.77 -10.68 -29.64
C ARG A 439 4.16 -12.02 -29.03
N CYS A 440 3.30 -12.58 -28.18
CA CYS A 440 3.60 -13.80 -27.44
C CYS A 440 3.51 -15.04 -28.34
N VAL A 441 4.66 -15.63 -28.67
CA VAL A 441 4.77 -16.86 -29.45
C VAL A 441 4.60 -18.14 -28.63
N ARG A 442 4.25 -18.06 -27.37
CA ARG A 442 4.02 -19.19 -26.45
C ARG A 442 5.21 -20.14 -26.29
N CYS A 443 6.42 -19.64 -26.36
CA CYS A 443 7.68 -20.40 -26.27
C CYS A 443 8.01 -20.91 -24.86
N ASP A 444 7.27 -20.45 -23.81
CA ASP A 444 7.47 -20.77 -22.39
C ASP A 444 8.81 -20.34 -21.78
N GLU A 445 9.68 -19.62 -22.49
CA GLU A 445 10.97 -19.16 -21.96
C GLU A 445 10.81 -18.32 -20.68
N CYS A 446 9.75 -17.53 -20.55
CA CYS A 446 9.46 -16.77 -19.34
C CYS A 446 9.18 -17.68 -18.13
N VAL A 447 8.45 -18.79 -18.35
CA VAL A 447 8.14 -19.78 -17.28
C VAL A 447 9.40 -20.58 -16.93
N LEU A 448 10.16 -21.01 -17.92
CA LEU A 448 11.42 -21.74 -17.74
C LEU A 448 12.48 -20.87 -17.01
N ALA A 449 12.59 -19.59 -17.37
CA ALA A 449 13.50 -18.66 -16.70
C ALA A 449 13.09 -18.41 -15.24
N CYS A 450 11.78 -18.28 -14.99
CA CYS A 450 11.26 -18.19 -13.63
C CYS A 450 11.57 -19.47 -12.83
N ALA A 451 11.34 -20.65 -13.42
CA ALA A 451 11.65 -21.93 -12.77
C ALA A 451 13.13 -22.02 -12.42
N ARG A 452 14.03 -21.75 -13.38
CA ARG A 452 15.49 -21.77 -13.17
C ARG A 452 15.96 -20.85 -12.05
N ALA A 453 15.33 -19.68 -11.90
CA ALA A 453 15.63 -18.74 -10.84
C ALA A 453 15.11 -19.16 -9.45
N HIS A 454 14.18 -20.13 -9.38
CA HIS A 454 13.45 -20.53 -8.18
C HIS A 454 13.46 -22.06 -7.99
N ASP A 455 14.63 -22.67 -7.99
CA ASP A 455 14.83 -24.11 -7.70
C ASP A 455 13.92 -25.02 -8.56
N ASN A 456 13.82 -24.72 -9.84
CA ASN A 456 12.94 -25.34 -10.85
C ASN A 456 11.43 -25.23 -10.58
N ASN A 457 11.00 -24.27 -9.75
CA ASN A 457 9.59 -24.04 -9.43
C ASN A 457 9.10 -22.69 -9.94
N PRO A 458 8.34 -22.61 -11.03
CA PRO A 458 7.84 -21.35 -11.54
C PRO A 458 6.88 -20.70 -10.54
N ARG A 459 7.06 -19.40 -10.30
CA ARG A 459 6.32 -18.61 -9.30
C ARG A 459 5.11 -17.87 -9.87
N PHE A 460 4.78 -18.08 -11.15
CA PHE A 460 3.61 -17.53 -11.81
C PHE A 460 3.03 -18.52 -12.82
N ASN A 461 1.78 -18.26 -13.23
CA ASN A 461 1.11 -18.99 -14.31
C ASN A 461 0.87 -18.06 -15.49
N ARG A 462 1.14 -18.52 -16.71
CA ARG A 462 0.83 -17.80 -17.94
C ARG A 462 -0.65 -17.98 -18.31
N HIS A 463 -1.52 -17.53 -17.44
CA HIS A 463 -2.96 -17.54 -17.54
C HIS A 463 -3.49 -16.32 -16.77
N GLY A 464 -4.64 -15.80 -17.14
CA GLY A 464 -5.26 -14.68 -16.45
C GLY A 464 -6.35 -14.02 -17.29
N PRO A 465 -7.03 -13.00 -16.74
CA PRO A 465 -8.02 -12.20 -17.45
C PRO A 465 -7.42 -11.50 -18.67
N ARG A 466 -8.25 -11.30 -19.67
CA ARG A 466 -7.84 -10.69 -20.95
C ARG A 466 -8.76 -9.53 -21.31
N HIS A 467 -8.15 -8.54 -21.93
CA HIS A 467 -8.82 -7.45 -22.62
C HIS A 467 -8.15 -7.30 -24.00
N ASP A 468 -8.91 -7.53 -25.05
CA ASP A 468 -8.42 -7.64 -26.43
C ASP A 468 -7.23 -8.61 -26.53
N HIS A 469 -6.10 -8.15 -27.03
CA HIS A 469 -4.86 -8.92 -27.15
C HIS A 469 -3.95 -8.81 -25.91
N TYR A 470 -4.38 -8.13 -24.85
CA TYR A 470 -3.63 -8.04 -23.59
C TYR A 470 -4.16 -9.02 -22.55
N MET A 471 -3.25 -9.58 -21.78
CA MET A 471 -3.55 -10.47 -20.66
C MET A 471 -2.82 -10.01 -19.39
N VAL A 472 -3.52 -9.97 -18.28
CA VAL A 472 -2.89 -9.86 -16.95
C VAL A 472 -2.63 -11.25 -16.43
N ALA A 473 -1.35 -11.65 -16.40
CA ALA A 473 -0.98 -13.00 -15.98
C ALA A 473 -1.09 -13.19 -14.46
N ASN A 474 -1.44 -14.42 -14.04
CA ASN A 474 -1.50 -14.81 -12.62
C ASN A 474 -0.10 -14.85 -12.01
N ALA A 475 0.39 -13.68 -11.65
CA ALA A 475 1.65 -13.42 -10.98
C ALA A 475 1.43 -12.39 -9.88
N CYS A 476 2.07 -12.55 -8.72
CA CYS A 476 1.91 -11.57 -7.66
C CYS A 476 2.23 -10.16 -8.17
N MET A 477 1.30 -9.23 -7.95
CA MET A 477 1.39 -7.83 -8.39
C MET A 477 2.05 -6.92 -7.35
N HIS A 478 2.45 -7.46 -6.20
CA HIS A 478 3.03 -6.70 -5.09
C HIS A 478 2.18 -5.50 -4.69
N CYS A 479 0.89 -5.74 -4.52
CA CYS A 479 -0.16 -4.75 -4.32
C CYS A 479 0.23 -3.62 -3.38
N MET A 480 -0.22 -2.40 -3.68
CA MET A 480 -0.10 -1.26 -2.77
C MET A 480 -0.87 -1.54 -1.48
N ASP A 481 -2.06 -2.15 -1.59
CA ASP A 481 -2.86 -2.63 -0.48
C ASP A 481 -2.93 -4.18 -0.49
N PRO A 482 -1.95 -4.87 0.14
CA PRO A 482 -1.82 -6.31 0.09
C PRO A 482 -2.72 -6.98 1.15
N VAL A 483 -3.97 -7.30 0.80
CA VAL A 483 -4.92 -7.98 1.70
C VAL A 483 -4.41 -9.34 2.18
N CYS A 484 -3.53 -10.00 1.43
CA CYS A 484 -2.91 -11.27 1.82
C CYS A 484 -2.04 -11.18 3.09
N MET A 485 -1.51 -10.01 3.42
CA MET A 485 -0.72 -9.81 4.64
C MET A 485 -1.59 -9.69 5.89
N ILE A 486 -2.86 -9.31 5.73
CA ILE A 486 -3.77 -8.96 6.83
C ILE A 486 -4.02 -10.14 7.75
N GLY A 487 -4.25 -11.31 7.17
CA GLY A 487 -4.65 -12.51 7.92
C GLY A 487 -3.50 -13.45 8.24
N CYS A 488 -2.24 -13.09 7.97
CA CYS A 488 -1.13 -13.97 8.28
C CYS A 488 -0.85 -13.99 9.80
N PRO A 489 -1.08 -15.13 10.49
CA PRO A 489 -0.93 -15.19 11.95
C PRO A 489 0.53 -15.07 12.40
N THR A 490 1.47 -15.53 11.59
CA THR A 490 2.90 -15.54 11.91
C THR A 490 3.69 -14.37 11.31
N GLY A 491 3.03 -13.49 10.55
CA GLY A 491 3.73 -12.44 9.80
C GLY A 491 4.68 -12.95 8.71
N ALA A 492 4.55 -14.23 8.32
CA ALA A 492 5.41 -14.84 7.30
C ALA A 492 5.33 -14.11 5.95
N ILE A 493 4.15 -13.59 5.59
CA ILE A 493 3.99 -12.72 4.43
C ILE A 493 4.10 -11.27 4.89
N HIS A 494 5.09 -10.56 4.35
CA HIS A 494 5.42 -9.19 4.76
C HIS A 494 6.02 -8.40 3.61
N ARG A 495 6.27 -7.11 3.80
CA ARG A 495 7.02 -6.28 2.85
C ARG A 495 8.50 -6.32 3.14
N ALA A 496 9.31 -6.57 2.12
CA ALA A 496 10.75 -6.46 2.20
C ALA A 496 11.18 -4.99 2.33
N SER A 497 12.06 -4.69 3.29
CA SER A 497 12.68 -3.37 3.40
C SER A 497 14.02 -3.37 2.63
N PRO A 498 14.39 -2.27 1.94
CA PRO A 498 13.62 -1.05 1.67
C PRO A 498 12.75 -1.16 0.40
N SER A 499 12.79 -2.28 -0.33
CA SER A 499 12.23 -2.43 -1.68
C SER A 499 10.69 -2.44 -1.73
N GLY A 500 10.01 -2.66 -0.59
CA GLY A 500 8.55 -2.67 -0.48
C GLY A 500 7.84 -3.87 -1.11
N GLN A 501 8.56 -4.81 -1.68
CA GLN A 501 7.98 -6.01 -2.29
C GLN A 501 7.34 -6.92 -1.24
N VAL A 502 6.16 -7.44 -1.55
CA VAL A 502 5.51 -8.42 -0.69
C VAL A 502 6.20 -9.77 -0.89
N ILE A 503 6.76 -10.33 0.17
CA ILE A 503 7.49 -11.62 0.16
C ILE A 503 6.93 -12.57 1.21
N ILE A 504 7.26 -13.86 1.09
CA ILE A 504 6.90 -14.91 2.05
C ILE A 504 8.19 -15.49 2.61
N ASN A 505 8.28 -15.53 3.94
CA ASN A 505 9.33 -16.26 4.64
C ASN A 505 8.89 -17.71 4.86
N ASP A 506 9.52 -18.65 4.17
CA ASP A 506 9.18 -20.07 4.23
C ASP A 506 9.38 -20.66 5.64
N LEU A 507 10.36 -20.17 6.42
CA LEU A 507 10.66 -20.69 7.75
C LEU A 507 9.52 -20.42 8.74
N THR A 508 8.92 -19.25 8.65
CA THR A 508 7.86 -18.80 9.56
C THR A 508 6.46 -19.07 9.02
N CYS A 509 6.32 -19.46 7.76
CA CYS A 509 5.05 -19.85 7.18
C CYS A 509 4.58 -21.19 7.78
N ILE A 510 3.39 -21.21 8.38
CA ILE A 510 2.76 -22.41 8.95
C ILE A 510 1.83 -23.14 7.98
N GLY A 511 1.65 -22.65 6.76
CA GLY A 511 0.82 -23.31 5.75
C GLY A 511 -0.69 -23.17 5.97
N CYS A 512 -1.15 -22.20 6.73
CA CYS A 512 -2.58 -22.01 7.08
C CYS A 512 -3.48 -21.58 5.90
N ALA A 513 -2.92 -21.37 4.71
CA ALA A 513 -3.59 -20.94 3.49
C ALA A 513 -4.32 -19.58 3.53
N THR A 514 -4.36 -18.87 4.66
CA THR A 514 -5.08 -17.59 4.81
C THR A 514 -4.69 -16.57 3.75
N CYS A 515 -3.39 -16.45 3.44
CA CYS A 515 -2.90 -15.52 2.41
C CYS A 515 -3.34 -15.93 0.99
N ALA A 516 -3.38 -17.23 0.69
CA ALA A 516 -3.85 -17.74 -0.60
C ALA A 516 -5.35 -17.48 -0.78
N ASN A 517 -6.16 -17.83 0.23
CA ASN A 517 -7.60 -17.59 0.23
C ASN A 517 -7.98 -16.09 0.22
N SER A 518 -7.09 -15.23 0.72
CA SER A 518 -7.30 -13.78 0.76
C SER A 518 -6.85 -13.07 -0.51
N CYS A 519 -6.05 -13.70 -1.37
CA CYS A 519 -5.57 -13.09 -2.59
C CYS A 519 -6.72 -12.98 -3.61
N PRO A 520 -7.16 -11.76 -4.01
CA PRO A 520 -8.26 -11.63 -4.96
C PRO A 520 -7.90 -12.04 -6.37
N TYR A 521 -6.62 -12.28 -6.63
CA TYR A 521 -6.06 -12.55 -7.96
C TYR A 521 -5.55 -13.99 -8.11
N ASP A 522 -5.75 -14.85 -7.10
CA ASP A 522 -5.25 -16.24 -7.05
C ASP A 522 -3.74 -16.36 -7.33
N ASN A 523 -2.97 -15.34 -6.93
CA ASN A 523 -1.53 -15.24 -7.20
C ASN A 523 -0.66 -15.91 -6.12
N ILE A 524 -1.27 -16.53 -5.11
CA ILE A 524 -0.60 -17.29 -4.06
C ILE A 524 -1.10 -18.72 -4.10
N ARG A 525 -0.17 -19.67 -4.24
CA ARG A 525 -0.48 -21.10 -4.28
C ARG A 525 0.01 -21.77 -3.00
N MET A 526 -0.72 -22.78 -2.54
CA MET A 526 -0.27 -23.70 -1.51
C MET A 526 0.41 -24.90 -2.17
N VAL A 527 1.59 -25.24 -1.70
CA VAL A 527 2.42 -26.33 -2.24
C VAL A 527 2.93 -27.21 -1.12
N GLU A 528 2.89 -28.53 -1.33
CA GLU A 528 3.48 -29.50 -0.43
C GLU A 528 5.00 -29.54 -0.65
N VAL A 529 5.77 -29.31 0.42
CA VAL A 529 7.24 -29.21 0.33
C VAL A 529 7.93 -30.56 0.45
N ARG A 530 9.06 -30.69 -0.24
CA ARG A 530 9.87 -31.90 -0.32
C ARG A 530 11.29 -31.67 0.18
N ASP A 531 11.93 -32.74 0.63
CA ASP A 531 13.36 -32.77 0.92
C ASP A 531 14.21 -32.93 -0.35
N GLY A 532 15.52 -32.93 -0.22
CA GLY A 532 16.48 -33.08 -1.34
C GLY A 532 16.35 -34.42 -2.11
N ASN A 533 15.72 -35.41 -1.51
CA ASN A 533 15.49 -36.73 -2.09
C ASN A 533 14.12 -36.84 -2.76
N GLY A 534 13.32 -35.78 -2.71
CA GLY A 534 11.97 -35.74 -3.29
C GLY A 534 10.88 -36.32 -2.39
N ALA A 535 11.18 -36.72 -1.16
CA ALA A 535 10.18 -37.17 -0.20
C ALA A 535 9.43 -35.97 0.41
N PHE A 536 8.13 -36.13 0.68
CA PHE A 536 7.37 -35.09 1.37
C PHE A 536 7.87 -34.88 2.79
N ILE A 537 8.11 -33.62 3.15
CA ILE A 537 8.38 -33.24 4.54
C ILE A 537 7.05 -33.30 5.29
N ARG A 538 6.99 -34.08 6.37
CA ARG A 538 5.77 -34.33 7.10
C ARG A 538 5.78 -33.67 8.47
N ASP A 539 4.60 -33.23 8.90
CA ASP A 539 4.38 -32.78 10.27
C ASP A 539 4.56 -33.96 11.25
N THR A 540 5.26 -33.71 12.36
CA THR A 540 5.60 -34.75 13.34
C THR A 540 4.39 -35.24 14.15
N VAL A 541 3.34 -34.45 14.25
CA VAL A 541 2.14 -34.76 15.04
C VAL A 541 1.06 -35.41 14.17
N THR A 542 0.75 -34.78 13.04
CA THR A 542 -0.35 -35.22 12.16
C THR A 542 0.09 -36.21 11.09
N ASN A 543 1.40 -36.35 10.84
CA ASN A 543 2.00 -37.10 9.75
C ASN A 543 1.52 -36.66 8.33
N ALA A 544 0.86 -35.52 8.24
CA ALA A 544 0.45 -34.93 6.96
C ALA A 544 1.63 -34.21 6.27
N PRO A 545 1.66 -34.15 4.92
CA PRO A 545 2.63 -33.31 4.23
C PRO A 545 2.54 -31.84 4.67
N ILE A 546 3.68 -31.21 4.89
CA ILE A 546 3.71 -29.77 5.23
C ILE A 546 3.45 -28.96 3.96
N ALA A 547 2.40 -28.14 3.99
CA ALA A 547 2.11 -27.18 2.94
C ALA A 547 2.73 -25.80 3.25
N LYS A 548 3.18 -25.10 2.22
CA LYS A 548 3.73 -23.73 2.30
C LYS A 548 3.11 -22.86 1.21
N ALA A 549 2.93 -21.59 1.51
CA ALA A 549 2.49 -20.64 0.51
C ALA A 549 3.65 -20.23 -0.42
N THR A 550 3.39 -20.16 -1.72
CA THR A 550 4.37 -19.73 -2.72
C THR A 550 3.76 -18.72 -3.68
N LYS A 551 4.58 -17.74 -4.10
CA LYS A 551 4.19 -16.69 -5.06
C LYS A 551 5.42 -16.05 -5.69
N CYS A 552 5.22 -15.22 -6.73
CA CYS A 552 6.28 -14.39 -7.29
C CYS A 552 6.85 -13.42 -6.25
N ASP A 553 8.17 -13.28 -6.23
CA ASP A 553 8.97 -12.40 -5.37
C ASP A 553 9.78 -11.35 -6.16
N LEU A 554 9.49 -11.19 -7.47
CA LEU A 554 10.22 -10.36 -8.44
C LEU A 554 11.70 -10.71 -8.57
N CYS A 555 12.06 -11.96 -8.27
CA CYS A 555 13.44 -12.43 -8.28
C CYS A 555 14.38 -11.53 -7.44
N LEU A 556 13.97 -11.20 -6.22
CA LEU A 556 14.63 -10.23 -5.34
C LEU A 556 16.12 -10.53 -5.12
N ASP A 557 16.48 -11.81 -5.08
CA ASP A 557 17.85 -12.31 -4.89
C ASP A 557 18.67 -12.42 -6.20
N GLN A 558 18.03 -12.23 -7.37
CA GLN A 558 18.71 -12.37 -8.65
C GLN A 558 19.29 -11.04 -9.16
N PRO A 559 20.46 -11.06 -9.80
CA PRO A 559 20.98 -9.87 -10.47
C PRO A 559 20.12 -9.52 -11.70
N GLY A 560 19.79 -8.24 -11.86
CA GLY A 560 19.09 -7.73 -13.04
C GLY A 560 17.55 -7.85 -13.04
N GLY A 561 16.92 -8.16 -11.90
CA GLY A 561 15.45 -8.14 -11.75
C GLY A 561 14.72 -9.36 -12.31
N PRO A 562 13.43 -9.23 -12.68
CA PRO A 562 12.58 -10.37 -13.03
C PRO A 562 13.10 -11.19 -14.21
N SER A 563 13.43 -12.45 -13.95
CA SER A 563 14.01 -13.36 -14.96
C SER A 563 13.04 -13.65 -16.13
N CYS A 564 11.73 -13.66 -15.85
CA CYS A 564 10.70 -13.90 -16.87
C CYS A 564 10.64 -12.77 -17.90
N GLU A 565 10.81 -11.52 -17.49
CA GLU A 565 10.78 -10.35 -18.38
C GLU A 565 12.02 -10.35 -19.28
N ARG A 566 13.21 -10.54 -18.68
CA ARG A 566 14.48 -10.59 -19.43
C ARG A 566 14.61 -11.74 -20.42
N ALA A 567 13.90 -12.85 -20.16
CA ALA A 567 13.95 -14.03 -21.00
C ALA A 567 12.97 -14.01 -22.18
N CYS A 568 12.08 -13.02 -22.24
CA CYS A 568 11.10 -12.95 -23.32
C CYS A 568 11.75 -12.52 -24.65
N PRO A 569 11.86 -13.41 -25.68
CA PRO A 569 12.57 -13.08 -26.92
C PRO A 569 11.82 -12.08 -27.80
N ARG A 570 10.54 -11.83 -27.51
CA ARG A 570 9.66 -10.94 -28.26
C ARG A 570 9.26 -9.70 -27.49
N ASP A 571 9.80 -9.52 -26.28
CA ASP A 571 9.40 -8.42 -25.40
C ASP A 571 7.87 -8.36 -25.22
N ALA A 572 7.24 -9.54 -25.14
CA ALA A 572 5.79 -9.68 -25.09
C ALA A 572 5.24 -9.53 -23.66
N LEU A 573 6.09 -9.49 -22.63
CA LEU A 573 5.65 -9.32 -21.25
C LEU A 573 6.46 -8.24 -20.54
N LYS A 574 5.78 -7.51 -19.65
CA LYS A 574 6.38 -6.48 -18.80
C LYS A 574 5.75 -6.47 -17.42
N ARG A 575 6.56 -6.09 -16.43
CA ARG A 575 6.09 -5.71 -15.08
C ARG A 575 5.82 -4.22 -15.05
N VAL A 576 4.57 -3.87 -14.81
CA VAL A 576 4.11 -2.47 -14.86
C VAL A 576 3.61 -2.06 -13.47
N ASP A 577 4.02 -0.87 -13.04
CA ASP A 577 3.37 -0.19 -11.93
C ASP A 577 2.09 0.46 -12.44
N MET A 578 0.94 -0.02 -11.95
CA MET A 578 -0.36 0.50 -12.36
C MET A 578 -0.65 1.92 -11.84
N GLN A 579 0.24 2.48 -11.01
CA GLN A 579 0.23 3.89 -10.64
C GLN A 579 0.83 4.77 -11.73
N ASP A 580 1.75 4.24 -12.53
CA ASP A 580 2.39 4.94 -13.64
C ASP A 580 1.63 4.69 -14.94
N LEU A 581 0.55 5.46 -15.12
CA LEU A 581 -0.25 5.39 -16.35
C LEU A 581 0.53 5.80 -17.59
N THR A 582 1.57 6.61 -17.45
CA THR A 582 2.44 7.03 -18.57
C THR A 582 3.28 5.85 -19.06
N ASP A 583 3.92 5.09 -18.16
CA ASP A 583 4.68 3.90 -18.56
C ASP A 583 3.75 2.81 -19.12
N LEU A 584 2.57 2.64 -18.51
CA LEU A 584 1.55 1.73 -19.02
C LEU A 584 1.10 2.11 -20.43
N GLY A 585 0.69 3.37 -20.65
CA GLY A 585 0.24 3.85 -21.98
C GLY A 585 1.32 3.75 -23.04
N ARG A 586 2.57 4.09 -22.70
CA ARG A 586 3.72 3.92 -23.58
C ARG A 586 3.96 2.45 -23.96
N TRP A 587 3.74 1.53 -23.03
CA TRP A 587 3.88 0.10 -23.31
C TRP A 587 2.73 -0.45 -24.14
N LEU A 588 1.49 -0.03 -23.91
CA LEU A 588 0.32 -0.42 -24.69
C LEU A 588 0.35 0.13 -26.13
N GLY A 589 0.93 1.30 -26.36
CA GLY A 589 1.00 1.97 -27.67
C GLY A 589 2.18 1.54 -28.57
N ARG A 590 2.89 0.44 -28.28
CA ARG A 590 4.04 -0.07 -29.06
C ARG A 590 3.67 -0.68 -30.39
#